data_281d08c5380f07155bd03518be87b45a
#
_entry.id   281d08c5380f07155bd03518be87b45a
#
_cell.length_a   1.000
_cell.length_b   1.000
_cell.length_c   1.000
_cell.angle_alpha   90.00
_cell.angle_beta   90.00
_cell.angle_gamma   90.00
#
_symmetry.space_group_name_H-M   'P 1'
#
loop_
_entity.id
_entity.type
_entity.pdbx_description
1 polymer ?
#
loop_
_entity_poly.entity_id
_entity_poly.type
_entity_poly.pdbx_seq_one_letter_code
_entity_poly.pdbx_strand_id
1 'polypeptide(L)'
;YLCTKYQSERMSVSNTTTALPYKVKDINLAEWGRKEIQLAEAEMPGLMALRDRYRNEKPLAGARVAGCLHMTIQTAVLIETLVELGADVTWSSCNIFSTQDHAAAAIAAAGIPVYAWKGMTEEEYEWCIEQTLFFGEDRQPLNMILDDGGDLTNVILDQHPELAGGIKGISEETTTGVLRLYDREKNGTLPMPAINVNDS
;
A
#
# COMPACT_ATOMS: atom_id res chain seq x y z
N TYR A 1 57.05 -33.70 17.59
CA TYR A 1 56.67 -32.28 17.64
C TYR A 1 55.56 -32.05 16.63
N LEU A 2 54.34 -32.07 17.13
CA LEU A 2 53.12 -31.78 16.36
C LEU A 2 52.88 -30.29 16.43
N CYS A 3 52.85 -29.63 15.26
CA CYS A 3 52.37 -28.27 15.11
C CYS A 3 51.06 -28.28 14.33
N THR A 4 49.98 -28.18 15.03
CA THR A 4 48.61 -28.17 14.48
C THR A 4 48.32 -26.80 13.87
N LYS A 5 48.07 -26.75 12.59
CA LYS A 5 47.60 -25.57 11.86
C LYS A 5 46.11 -25.32 12.23
N TYR A 6 45.87 -24.25 12.91
CA TYR A 6 44.52 -23.69 13.05
C TYR A 6 44.19 -22.90 11.75
N GLN A 7 43.37 -23.46 10.89
CA GLN A 7 42.73 -22.72 9.82
C GLN A 7 41.53 -22.02 10.42
N SER A 8 41.60 -20.69 10.46
CA SER A 8 40.44 -19.85 10.79
C SER A 8 39.53 -19.83 9.56
N GLU A 9 38.42 -20.54 9.61
CA GLU A 9 37.30 -20.33 8.71
C GLU A 9 36.70 -18.94 8.98
N ARG A 10 36.96 -18.02 8.07
CA ARG A 10 36.19 -16.78 7.97
C ARG A 10 34.79 -17.13 7.49
N MET A 11 33.85 -17.20 8.40
CA MET A 11 32.44 -17.14 8.05
C MET A 11 32.18 -15.79 7.36
N SER A 12 31.93 -15.82 6.06
CA SER A 12 31.43 -14.67 5.32
C SER A 12 29.97 -14.46 5.77
N VAL A 13 29.76 -13.50 6.67
CA VAL A 13 28.45 -12.98 6.94
C VAL A 13 28.02 -12.24 5.68
N SER A 14 27.16 -12.87 4.88
CA SER A 14 26.47 -12.18 3.81
C SER A 14 25.52 -11.16 4.47
N ASN A 15 25.92 -9.90 4.44
CA ASN A 15 25.02 -8.79 4.73
C ASN A 15 23.96 -8.71 3.62
N THR A 16 22.96 -9.57 3.67
CA THR A 16 21.71 -9.31 2.98
C THR A 16 21.03 -8.18 3.75
N THR A 17 21.25 -6.95 3.33
CA THR A 17 20.45 -5.82 3.76
C THR A 17 19.06 -6.06 3.19
N THR A 18 18.19 -6.73 3.95
CA THR A 18 16.77 -6.79 3.64
C THR A 18 16.28 -5.34 3.63
N ALA A 19 15.89 -4.84 2.46
CA ALA A 19 15.28 -3.53 2.34
C ALA A 19 14.07 -3.50 3.28
N LEU A 20 13.95 -2.44 4.08
CA LEU A 20 12.79 -2.27 4.95
C LEU A 20 11.54 -2.24 4.07
N PRO A 21 10.43 -2.87 4.48
CA PRO A 21 9.20 -2.94 3.68
C PRO A 21 8.44 -1.61 3.71
N TYR A 22 9.14 -0.49 3.87
CA TYR A 22 8.56 0.87 3.85
C TYR A 22 9.61 1.93 3.52
N LYS A 23 9.13 3.09 3.06
CA LYS A 23 9.91 4.33 3.00
C LYS A 23 9.03 5.51 3.41
N VAL A 24 9.35 6.13 4.53
CA VAL A 24 8.64 7.28 5.12
C VAL A 24 9.62 8.39 5.46
N LYS A 25 9.12 9.60 5.74
CA LYS A 25 9.94 10.77 6.06
C LYS A 25 10.79 10.57 7.32
N ASP A 26 10.14 10.17 8.41
CA ASP A 26 10.76 9.96 9.71
C ASP A 26 9.92 8.95 10.51
N ILE A 27 10.47 7.78 10.77
CA ILE A 27 9.79 6.72 11.53
C ILE A 27 9.55 7.11 13.00
N ASN A 28 10.32 8.05 13.55
CA ASN A 28 10.15 8.51 14.93
C ASN A 28 8.83 9.26 15.17
N LEU A 29 8.12 9.64 14.11
CA LEU A 29 6.79 10.24 14.19
C LEU A 29 5.68 9.22 14.49
N ALA A 30 5.99 7.92 14.53
CA ALA A 30 5.00 6.85 14.65
C ALA A 30 4.15 6.95 15.92
N GLU A 31 4.74 7.30 17.07
CA GLU A 31 3.99 7.44 18.33
C GLU A 31 2.95 8.57 18.25
N TRP A 32 3.32 9.70 17.65
CA TRP A 32 2.36 10.77 17.40
C TRP A 32 1.25 10.31 16.45
N GLY A 33 1.64 9.74 15.29
CA GLY A 33 0.67 9.21 14.34
C GLY A 33 -0.30 8.22 14.96
N ARG A 34 0.16 7.34 15.85
CA ARG A 34 -0.72 6.38 16.55
C ARG A 34 -1.78 7.07 17.40
N LYS A 35 -1.43 8.13 18.11
CA LYS A 35 -2.39 8.92 18.90
C LYS A 35 -3.46 9.59 18.02
N GLU A 36 -3.03 10.16 16.89
CA GLU A 36 -3.94 10.78 15.94
C GLU A 36 -4.87 9.76 15.27
N ILE A 37 -4.37 8.56 14.93
CA ILE A 37 -5.20 7.47 14.40
C ILE A 37 -6.27 7.06 15.42
N GLN A 38 -5.93 6.93 16.71
CA GLN A 38 -6.90 6.61 17.75
C GLN A 38 -8.00 7.66 17.89
N LEU A 39 -7.69 8.94 17.69
CA LEU A 39 -8.70 10.00 17.66
C LEU A 39 -9.59 9.89 16.41
N ALA A 40 -8.99 9.64 15.25
CA ALA A 40 -9.72 9.48 14.00
C ALA A 40 -10.68 8.27 14.01
N GLU A 41 -10.31 7.18 14.65
CA GLU A 41 -11.17 6.01 14.84
C GLU A 41 -12.51 6.38 15.51
N ALA A 42 -12.49 7.28 16.49
CA ALA A 42 -13.70 7.76 17.16
C ALA A 42 -14.61 8.61 16.23
N GLU A 43 -14.01 9.22 15.22
CA GLU A 43 -14.71 10.04 14.21
C GLU A 43 -15.18 9.23 12.99
N MET A 44 -14.79 7.95 12.90
CA MET A 44 -15.07 7.06 11.76
C MET A 44 -15.90 5.84 12.17
N PRO A 45 -17.09 6.03 12.75
CA PRO A 45 -17.88 4.93 13.32
C PRO A 45 -18.31 3.88 12.29
N GLY A 46 -18.42 4.24 11.01
CA GLY A 46 -18.75 3.31 9.94
C GLY A 46 -17.66 2.25 9.73
N LEU A 47 -16.38 2.68 9.65
CA LEU A 47 -15.26 1.75 9.54
C LEU A 47 -15.08 0.91 10.81
N MET A 48 -15.26 1.51 11.99
CA MET A 48 -15.15 0.78 13.25
C MET A 48 -16.25 -0.28 13.37
N ALA A 49 -17.47 0.01 12.93
CA ALA A 49 -18.57 -0.97 12.88
C ALA A 49 -18.27 -2.13 11.91
N LEU A 50 -17.62 -1.85 10.77
CA LEU A 50 -17.16 -2.90 9.84
C LEU A 50 -16.09 -3.79 10.47
N ARG A 51 -15.10 -3.22 11.17
CA ARG A 51 -14.10 -3.99 11.92
C ARG A 51 -14.76 -4.90 12.93
N ASP A 52 -15.66 -4.38 13.77
CA ASP A 52 -16.34 -5.16 14.81
C ASP A 52 -17.18 -6.29 14.24
N ARG A 53 -17.86 -6.04 13.13
CA ARG A 53 -18.72 -7.03 12.49
C ARG A 53 -17.93 -8.15 11.82
N TYR A 54 -16.84 -7.84 11.12
CA TYR A 54 -16.20 -8.76 10.18
C TYR A 54 -14.79 -9.23 10.60
N ARG A 55 -14.21 -8.71 11.69
CA ARG A 55 -12.84 -9.08 12.12
C ARG A 55 -12.62 -10.59 12.28
N ASN A 56 -13.65 -11.34 12.66
CA ASN A 56 -13.57 -12.79 12.84
C ASN A 56 -13.83 -13.57 11.54
N GLU A 57 -14.58 -12.98 10.61
CA GLU A 57 -14.95 -13.60 9.34
C GLU A 57 -13.85 -13.48 8.28
N LYS A 58 -12.99 -12.44 8.41
CA LYS A 58 -11.90 -12.14 7.48
C LYS A 58 -12.33 -12.15 6.00
N PRO A 59 -13.35 -11.36 5.61
CA PRO A 59 -13.92 -11.41 4.25
C PRO A 59 -12.93 -11.03 3.15
N LEU A 60 -11.82 -10.37 3.50
CA LEU A 60 -10.75 -9.99 2.58
C LEU A 60 -9.57 -10.97 2.60
N ALA A 61 -9.71 -12.15 3.22
CA ALA A 61 -8.64 -13.14 3.21
C ALA A 61 -8.21 -13.50 1.78
N GLY A 62 -6.89 -13.38 1.50
CA GLY A 62 -6.32 -13.59 0.17
C GLY A 62 -6.44 -12.39 -0.78
N ALA A 63 -7.02 -11.27 -0.34
CA ALA A 63 -6.90 -10.00 -1.04
C ALA A 63 -5.51 -9.41 -0.82
N ARG A 64 -4.84 -9.03 -1.90
CA ARG A 64 -3.60 -8.25 -1.91
C ARG A 64 -3.93 -6.90 -2.53
N VAL A 65 -4.19 -5.93 -1.63
CA VAL A 65 -4.68 -4.59 -1.99
C VAL A 65 -3.50 -3.64 -2.11
N ALA A 66 -3.23 -3.17 -3.31
CA ALA A 66 -2.35 -2.02 -3.50
C ALA A 66 -3.20 -0.74 -3.47
N GLY A 67 -2.84 0.20 -2.60
CA GLY A 67 -3.50 1.49 -2.49
C GLY A 67 -2.63 2.63 -2.99
N CYS A 68 -3.22 3.53 -3.77
CA CYS A 68 -2.66 4.82 -4.15
C CYS A 68 -3.68 5.91 -3.84
N LEU A 69 -3.69 6.36 -2.60
CA LEU A 69 -4.63 7.35 -2.07
C LEU A 69 -3.94 8.18 -1.00
N HIS A 70 -4.35 9.42 -0.81
CA HIS A 70 -3.76 10.36 0.16
C HIS A 70 -3.39 9.68 1.49
N MET A 71 -2.11 9.65 1.86
CA MET A 71 -1.65 8.99 3.09
C MET A 71 -1.91 9.91 4.29
N THR A 72 -3.17 9.99 4.71
CA THR A 72 -3.65 10.77 5.86
C THR A 72 -3.95 9.88 7.06
N ILE A 73 -4.29 10.49 8.19
CA ILE A 73 -4.73 9.79 9.40
C ILE A 73 -5.99 8.96 9.13
N GLN A 74 -6.95 9.49 8.37
CA GLN A 74 -8.18 8.77 8.02
C GLN A 74 -7.88 7.58 7.12
N THR A 75 -6.96 7.73 6.17
CA THR A 75 -6.48 6.63 5.33
C THR A 75 -5.75 5.57 6.16
N ALA A 76 -5.02 5.95 7.19
CA ALA A 76 -4.42 4.99 8.12
C ALA A 76 -5.48 4.12 8.82
N VAL A 77 -6.61 4.69 9.24
CA VAL A 77 -7.74 3.92 9.78
C VAL A 77 -8.32 2.96 8.74
N LEU A 78 -8.43 3.38 7.48
CA LEU A 78 -8.86 2.53 6.37
C LEU A 78 -7.88 1.36 6.16
N ILE A 79 -6.59 1.64 6.06
CA ILE A 79 -5.53 0.61 5.87
C ILE A 79 -5.62 -0.44 6.96
N GLU A 80 -5.65 -0.03 8.23
CA GLU A 80 -5.77 -0.96 9.36
C GLU A 80 -7.09 -1.73 9.35
N THR A 81 -8.16 -1.13 8.86
CA THR A 81 -9.44 -1.82 8.67
C THR A 81 -9.32 -2.92 7.63
N LEU A 82 -8.71 -2.64 6.47
CA LEU A 82 -8.49 -3.66 5.43
C LEU A 82 -7.66 -4.83 5.95
N VAL A 83 -6.58 -4.55 6.68
CA VAL A 83 -5.73 -5.58 7.30
C VAL A 83 -6.51 -6.39 8.34
N GLU A 84 -7.28 -5.73 9.19
CA GLU A 84 -8.09 -6.40 10.19
C GLU A 84 -9.19 -7.29 9.58
N LEU A 85 -9.68 -6.94 8.40
CA LEU A 85 -10.61 -7.75 7.60
C LEU A 85 -9.92 -8.88 6.80
N GLY A 86 -8.60 -8.99 6.89
CA GLY A 86 -7.82 -10.11 6.36
C GLY A 86 -7.06 -9.85 5.07
N ALA A 87 -7.01 -8.62 4.58
CA ALA A 87 -6.21 -8.26 3.41
C ALA A 87 -4.73 -8.13 3.74
N ASP A 88 -3.87 -8.49 2.78
CA ASP A 88 -2.52 -7.96 2.70
C ASP A 88 -2.60 -6.58 2.02
N VAL A 89 -1.91 -5.58 2.56
CA VAL A 89 -2.00 -4.20 2.08
C VAL A 89 -0.62 -3.62 1.85
N THR A 90 -0.46 -2.91 0.72
CA THR A 90 0.67 -2.01 0.44
C THR A 90 0.12 -0.64 0.07
N TRP A 91 0.85 0.42 0.38
CA TRP A 91 0.30 1.76 0.19
C TRP A 91 1.31 2.78 -0.32
N SER A 92 0.86 3.64 -1.26
CA SER A 92 1.51 4.89 -1.65
C SER A 92 0.53 6.06 -1.56
N SER A 93 1.03 7.29 -1.65
CA SER A 93 0.15 8.46 -1.75
C SER A 93 -0.13 8.77 -3.22
N CYS A 94 -1.31 9.29 -3.52
CA CYS A 94 -1.70 9.77 -4.85
C CYS A 94 -1.27 11.23 -5.13
N ASN A 95 -0.51 11.84 -4.23
CA ASN A 95 -0.07 13.23 -4.38
C ASN A 95 1.22 13.49 -3.59
N ILE A 96 2.16 14.21 -4.19
CA ILE A 96 3.49 14.49 -3.63
C ILE A 96 3.49 15.39 -2.38
N PHE A 97 2.40 16.09 -2.08
CA PHE A 97 2.31 17.04 -0.95
C PHE A 97 1.29 16.64 0.11
N SER A 98 0.42 15.67 -0.14
CA SER A 98 -0.73 15.39 0.73
C SER A 98 -0.45 14.45 1.89
N THR A 99 0.69 13.75 1.90
CA THR A 99 1.05 12.83 2.98
C THR A 99 1.14 13.55 4.32
N GLN A 100 0.51 12.98 5.34
CA GLN A 100 0.76 13.30 6.74
C GLN A 100 1.85 12.35 7.24
N ASP A 101 3.08 12.85 7.39
CA ASP A 101 4.26 12.02 7.65
C ASP A 101 4.14 11.16 8.92
N HIS A 102 3.44 11.65 9.95
CA HIS A 102 3.17 10.89 11.16
C HIS A 102 2.18 9.74 10.94
N ALA A 103 1.22 9.89 10.01
CA ALA A 103 0.32 8.80 9.63
C ALA A 103 1.09 7.68 8.92
N ALA A 104 1.92 8.03 7.93
CA ALA A 104 2.78 7.08 7.22
C ALA A 104 3.73 6.36 8.19
N ALA A 105 4.35 7.09 9.13
CA ALA A 105 5.23 6.51 10.15
C ALA A 105 4.50 5.50 11.05
N ALA A 106 3.26 5.80 11.47
CA ALA A 106 2.48 4.90 12.32
C ALA A 106 2.12 3.59 11.60
N ILE A 107 1.75 3.65 10.32
CA ILE A 107 1.46 2.47 9.49
C ILE A 107 2.73 1.64 9.25
N ALA A 108 3.86 2.29 8.94
CA ALA A 108 5.16 1.63 8.81
C ALA A 108 5.57 0.90 10.11
N ALA A 109 5.42 1.55 11.26
CA ALA A 109 5.73 0.97 12.57
C ALA A 109 4.79 -0.18 12.95
N ALA A 110 3.58 -0.23 12.40
CA ALA A 110 2.65 -1.36 12.54
C ALA A 110 3.03 -2.55 11.63
N GLY A 111 4.09 -2.43 10.82
CA GLY A 111 4.57 -3.49 9.94
C GLY A 111 3.82 -3.58 8.60
N ILE A 112 3.05 -2.57 8.25
CA ILE A 112 2.34 -2.51 6.97
C ILE A 112 3.22 -1.75 5.97
N PRO A 113 3.51 -2.34 4.78
CA PRO A 113 4.31 -1.69 3.75
C PRO A 113 3.67 -0.38 3.28
N VAL A 114 4.39 0.74 3.45
CA VAL A 114 3.96 2.07 3.04
C VAL A 114 5.14 2.87 2.48
N TYR A 115 4.89 3.51 1.35
CA TYR A 115 5.87 4.29 0.61
C TYR A 115 5.29 5.67 0.33
N ALA A 116 5.43 6.59 1.30
CA ALA A 116 4.86 7.93 1.21
C ALA A 116 5.54 8.91 2.17
N TRP A 117 5.80 10.12 1.69
CA TRP A 117 6.21 11.26 2.53
C TRP A 117 5.83 12.58 1.84
N LYS A 118 5.68 13.62 2.63
CA LYS A 118 5.38 14.94 2.09
C LYS A 118 6.60 15.57 1.41
N GLY A 119 6.42 16.01 0.18
CA GLY A 119 7.44 16.68 -0.63
C GLY A 119 8.33 15.70 -1.39
N MET A 120 7.76 14.58 -1.87
CA MET A 120 8.39 13.71 -2.86
C MET A 120 8.65 14.47 -4.16
N THR A 121 9.70 14.08 -4.90
CA THR A 121 9.83 14.44 -6.32
C THR A 121 8.90 13.55 -7.15
N GLU A 122 8.70 13.89 -8.44
CA GLU A 122 7.89 13.07 -9.35
C GLU A 122 8.50 11.67 -9.51
N GLU A 123 9.82 11.55 -9.61
CA GLU A 123 10.50 10.27 -9.73
C GLU A 123 10.36 9.42 -8.45
N GLU A 124 10.38 10.06 -7.28
CA GLU A 124 10.15 9.39 -6.00
C GLU A 124 8.68 8.93 -5.89
N TYR A 125 7.74 9.71 -6.40
CA TYR A 125 6.33 9.38 -6.45
C TYR A 125 6.07 8.14 -7.33
N GLU A 126 6.59 8.12 -8.55
CA GLU A 126 6.51 6.97 -9.45
C GLU A 126 7.13 5.72 -8.80
N TRP A 127 8.32 5.87 -8.22
CA TRP A 127 8.97 4.79 -7.49
C TRP A 127 8.11 4.25 -6.33
N CYS A 128 7.40 5.12 -5.59
CA CYS A 128 6.53 4.70 -4.51
C CYS A 128 5.36 3.84 -5.01
N ILE A 129 4.75 4.18 -6.13
CA ILE A 129 3.69 3.39 -6.76
C ILE A 129 4.23 2.00 -7.14
N GLU A 130 5.40 1.94 -7.78
CA GLU A 130 6.05 0.68 -8.16
C GLU A 130 6.29 -0.26 -6.97
N GLN A 131 6.61 0.28 -5.78
CA GLN A 131 6.83 -0.53 -4.59
C GLN A 131 5.55 -1.22 -4.09
N THR A 132 4.37 -0.75 -4.49
CA THR A 132 3.09 -1.32 -4.03
C THR A 132 2.64 -2.55 -4.82
N LEU A 133 3.27 -2.86 -5.96
CA LEU A 133 2.78 -3.86 -6.91
C LEU A 133 2.95 -5.31 -6.43
N PHE A 134 3.87 -5.57 -5.49
CA PHE A 134 4.25 -6.92 -5.10
C PHE A 134 4.29 -7.09 -3.58
N PHE A 135 3.89 -8.26 -3.10
CA PHE A 135 3.72 -8.61 -1.70
C PHE A 135 4.65 -9.76 -1.28
N GLY A 136 5.19 -9.67 -0.07
CA GLY A 136 6.00 -10.72 0.53
C GLY A 136 7.36 -10.94 -0.14
N GLU A 137 8.12 -11.88 0.40
CA GLU A 137 9.46 -12.23 -0.12
C GLU A 137 9.38 -12.96 -1.48
N ASP A 138 8.31 -13.70 -1.72
CA ASP A 138 8.01 -14.41 -2.96
C ASP A 138 7.39 -13.51 -4.04
N ARG A 139 7.28 -12.20 -3.78
CA ARG A 139 6.80 -11.17 -4.70
C ARG A 139 5.47 -11.51 -5.38
N GLN A 140 4.51 -11.94 -4.60
CA GLN A 140 3.16 -12.18 -5.12
C GLN A 140 2.55 -10.87 -5.64
N PRO A 141 2.02 -10.81 -6.88
CA PRO A 141 1.44 -9.57 -7.40
C PRO A 141 0.15 -9.19 -6.68
N LEU A 142 -0.18 -7.89 -6.72
CA LEU A 142 -1.47 -7.40 -6.25
C LEU A 142 -2.62 -8.10 -7.01
N ASN A 143 -3.80 -8.14 -6.39
CA ASN A 143 -5.02 -8.63 -7.04
C ASN A 143 -6.24 -7.72 -6.83
N MET A 144 -6.06 -6.61 -6.13
CA MET A 144 -7.06 -5.55 -5.96
C MET A 144 -6.38 -4.17 -5.94
N ILE A 145 -7.05 -3.19 -6.51
CA ILE A 145 -6.59 -1.80 -6.58
C ILE A 145 -7.56 -0.91 -5.82
N LEU A 146 -7.02 -0.02 -4.98
CA LEU A 146 -7.73 1.12 -4.44
C LEU A 146 -6.99 2.39 -4.92
N ASP A 147 -7.61 3.18 -5.77
CA ASP A 147 -6.97 4.29 -6.46
C ASP A 147 -7.70 5.62 -6.24
N ASP A 148 -6.96 6.70 -6.39
CA ASP A 148 -7.44 8.07 -6.26
C ASP A 148 -6.78 8.91 -7.37
N GLY A 149 -7.47 9.00 -8.49
CA GLY A 149 -7.02 9.67 -9.71
C GLY A 149 -6.54 8.73 -10.82
N GLY A 150 -6.42 7.41 -10.55
CA GLY A 150 -6.12 6.40 -11.56
C GLY A 150 -4.64 6.24 -11.89
N ASP A 151 -3.71 6.79 -11.07
CA ASP A 151 -2.28 6.72 -11.40
C ASP A 151 -1.71 5.31 -11.21
N LEU A 152 -2.06 4.60 -10.13
CA LEU A 152 -1.69 3.19 -9.94
C LEU A 152 -2.28 2.31 -11.04
N THR A 153 -3.55 2.52 -11.38
CA THR A 153 -4.22 1.81 -12.46
C THR A 153 -3.51 2.02 -13.79
N ASN A 154 -3.10 3.25 -14.08
CA ASN A 154 -2.38 3.57 -15.33
C ASN A 154 -0.99 2.95 -15.35
N VAL A 155 -0.23 2.99 -14.26
CA VAL A 155 1.07 2.31 -14.14
C VAL A 155 0.92 0.84 -14.47
N ILE A 156 -0.07 0.16 -13.89
CA ILE A 156 -0.30 -1.26 -14.15
C ILE A 156 -0.66 -1.52 -15.63
N LEU A 157 -1.65 -0.80 -16.16
CA LEU A 157 -2.16 -1.10 -17.49
C LEU A 157 -1.19 -0.70 -18.62
N ASP A 158 -0.35 0.32 -18.38
CA ASP A 158 0.55 0.85 -19.40
C ASP A 158 1.98 0.31 -19.27
N GLN A 159 2.45 -0.02 -18.05
CA GLN A 159 3.83 -0.44 -17.79
C GLN A 159 3.94 -1.91 -17.37
N HIS A 160 2.91 -2.48 -16.73
CA HIS A 160 2.87 -3.86 -16.23
C HIS A 160 1.61 -4.61 -16.69
N PRO A 161 1.28 -4.62 -18.01
CA PRO A 161 0.05 -5.22 -18.51
C PRO A 161 -0.08 -6.72 -18.19
N GLU A 162 1.03 -7.40 -17.92
CA GLU A 162 1.05 -8.81 -17.50
C GLU A 162 0.37 -9.04 -16.15
N LEU A 163 0.28 -8.01 -15.28
CA LEU A 163 -0.38 -8.09 -13.98
C LEU A 163 -1.91 -8.00 -14.10
N ALA A 164 -2.41 -7.37 -15.15
CA ALA A 164 -3.84 -7.06 -15.32
C ALA A 164 -4.74 -8.30 -15.20
N GLY A 165 -4.31 -9.45 -15.73
CA GLY A 165 -5.07 -10.70 -15.69
C GLY A 165 -5.30 -11.27 -14.27
N GLY A 166 -4.52 -10.84 -13.28
CA GLY A 166 -4.65 -11.25 -11.88
C GLY A 166 -5.53 -10.33 -11.04
N ILE A 167 -5.89 -9.16 -11.55
CA ILE A 167 -6.63 -8.13 -10.80
C ILE A 167 -8.13 -8.42 -10.85
N LYS A 168 -8.74 -8.53 -9.67
CA LYS A 168 -10.16 -8.84 -9.49
C LYS A 168 -11.04 -7.60 -9.63
N GLY A 169 -10.50 -6.40 -9.38
CA GLY A 169 -11.25 -5.16 -9.49
C GLY A 169 -10.49 -3.94 -8.97
N ILE A 170 -11.02 -2.80 -9.35
CA ILE A 170 -10.56 -1.46 -8.99
C ILE A 170 -11.66 -0.78 -8.17
N SER A 171 -11.28 -0.07 -7.10
CA SER A 171 -12.11 0.91 -6.41
C SER A 171 -11.50 2.29 -6.64
N GLU A 172 -12.23 3.18 -7.30
CA GLU A 172 -11.75 4.53 -7.67
C GLU A 172 -12.51 5.61 -6.90
N GLU A 173 -11.76 6.51 -6.27
CA GLU A 173 -12.31 7.53 -5.38
C GLU A 173 -12.64 8.85 -6.10
N THR A 174 -11.89 9.26 -7.12
CA THR A 174 -12.00 10.60 -7.69
C THR A 174 -12.76 10.65 -9.01
N THR A 175 -13.40 11.81 -9.27
CA THR A 175 -13.97 12.12 -10.58
C THR A 175 -12.93 12.02 -11.70
N THR A 176 -11.71 12.48 -11.48
CA THR A 176 -10.63 12.40 -12.48
C THR A 176 -10.29 10.95 -12.82
N GLY A 177 -10.13 10.08 -11.82
CA GLY A 177 -9.86 8.67 -12.04
C GLY A 177 -11.04 7.96 -12.71
N VAL A 178 -12.27 8.24 -12.29
CA VAL A 178 -13.49 7.70 -12.93
C VAL A 178 -13.57 8.06 -14.40
N LEU A 179 -13.26 9.31 -14.78
CA LEU A 179 -13.23 9.71 -16.19
C LEU A 179 -12.16 8.93 -16.97
N ARG A 180 -10.98 8.71 -16.39
CA ARG A 180 -9.92 7.87 -17.00
C ARG A 180 -10.39 6.43 -17.20
N LEU A 181 -11.12 5.85 -16.24
CA LEU A 181 -11.69 4.50 -16.34
C LEU A 181 -12.74 4.41 -17.46
N TYR A 182 -13.63 5.39 -17.59
CA TYR A 182 -14.59 5.45 -18.70
C TYR A 182 -13.91 5.56 -20.06
N ASP A 183 -12.85 6.34 -20.17
CA ASP A 183 -12.08 6.42 -21.42
C ASP A 183 -11.42 5.09 -21.78
N ARG A 184 -10.87 4.37 -20.79
CA ARG A 184 -10.29 3.03 -20.98
C ARG A 184 -11.36 2.01 -21.36
N GLU A 185 -12.52 2.02 -20.70
CA GLU A 185 -13.65 1.15 -21.05
C GLU A 185 -14.10 1.37 -22.50
N LYS A 186 -14.32 2.63 -22.89
CA LYS A 186 -14.72 3.03 -24.26
C LYS A 186 -13.71 2.56 -25.31
N ASN A 187 -12.43 2.57 -24.97
CA ASN A 187 -11.35 2.15 -25.85
C ASN A 187 -11.06 0.65 -25.80
N GLY A 188 -11.77 -0.11 -24.95
CA GLY A 188 -11.55 -1.56 -24.77
C GLY A 188 -10.23 -1.90 -24.08
N THR A 189 -9.66 -0.97 -23.30
CA THR A 189 -8.38 -1.11 -22.58
C THR A 189 -8.52 -1.25 -21.08
N LEU A 190 -9.73 -1.48 -20.56
CA LEU A 190 -10.03 -1.78 -19.17
C LEU A 190 -10.41 -3.26 -19.02
N PRO A 191 -9.47 -4.16 -18.70
CA PRO A 191 -9.71 -5.60 -18.70
C PRO A 191 -10.36 -6.15 -17.41
N MET A 192 -10.55 -5.33 -16.37
CA MET A 192 -11.12 -5.72 -15.09
C MET A 192 -12.28 -4.81 -14.71
N PRO A 193 -13.20 -5.29 -13.83
CA PRO A 193 -14.28 -4.43 -13.31
C PRO A 193 -13.73 -3.30 -12.45
N ALA A 194 -14.39 -2.14 -12.51
CA ALA A 194 -14.09 -0.99 -11.68
C ALA A 194 -15.37 -0.50 -10.97
N ILE A 195 -15.23 -0.07 -9.72
CA ILE A 195 -16.29 0.52 -8.91
C ILE A 195 -15.94 2.00 -8.71
N ASN A 196 -16.86 2.86 -9.12
CA ASN A 196 -16.85 4.27 -8.79
C ASN A 196 -17.44 4.46 -7.38
N VAL A 197 -16.63 4.91 -6.42
CA VAL A 197 -17.10 5.22 -5.06
C VAL A 197 -17.27 6.72 -4.83
N ASN A 198 -17.04 7.55 -5.84
CA ASN A 198 -17.23 9.00 -5.79
C ASN A 198 -18.70 9.39 -5.88
N ASP A 199 -19.49 8.69 -6.70
CA ASP A 199 -20.89 9.02 -7.00
C ASP A 199 -21.89 8.18 -6.18
N SER A 200 -21.58 7.89 -4.95
CA SER A 200 -22.43 7.10 -4.04
C SER A 200 -23.51 7.95 -3.35
#